data_0310ef9874e202ba1b50a71569a3ba47
#
_entry.id   0310ef9874e202ba1b50a71569a3ba47
#
_cell.length_a   1.000
_cell.length_b   1.000
_cell.length_c   1.000
_cell.angle_alpha   90.00
_cell.angle_beta   90.00
_cell.angle_gamma   90.00
#
_symmetry.space_group_name_H-M   'P 1'
#
loop_
_entity.id
_entity.type
_entity.pdbx_description
1 polymer ?
#
loop_
_entity_poly.entity_id
_entity_poly.type
_entity_poly.pdbx_seq_one_letter_code
_entity_poly.pdbx_strand_id
1 'polypeptide(L)'
;MNIFDILRDYLLVQVDKYNLNMDMISIVSKSLSSKEAIGNTKRKDFPIIVGKEIMLEADFKGAKGQAFTSTPSTFEGSLKDILSLDLHDNPHDRSLFIASLNAVMKYLGKTDRTIHCKNNEPEVCAKKFPEFIKMEFGNPKVAIIGYQPAIIDNIKDFFETRVLDLNPEFVDTIQYNVKIEDGIRDYEDVISWADLVICTGSTLCNNSIINFLSLNKPVYYYG
;
A
#
# COMPACT_ATOMS: atom_id res chain seq x y z
N MET A 1 7.02 7.77 -19.14
CA MET A 1 7.89 6.88 -18.33
C MET A 1 6.98 6.26 -17.27
N ASN A 2 6.96 4.93 -17.16
CA ASN A 2 6.14 4.22 -16.20
C ASN A 2 6.79 4.31 -14.81
N ILE A 3 6.00 4.37 -13.73
CA ILE A 3 6.50 4.44 -12.35
C ILE A 3 7.41 3.24 -12.01
N PHE A 4 7.11 2.04 -12.53
CA PHE A 4 7.90 0.84 -12.27
C PHE A 4 9.27 0.88 -12.95
N ASP A 5 9.37 1.50 -14.13
CA ASP A 5 10.67 1.72 -14.77
C ASP A 5 11.53 2.67 -13.93
N ILE A 6 10.92 3.75 -13.41
CA ILE A 6 11.60 4.69 -12.50
C ILE A 6 12.10 3.99 -11.24
N LEU A 7 11.26 3.14 -10.62
CA LEU A 7 11.64 2.42 -9.41
C LEU A 7 12.73 1.38 -9.66
N ARG A 8 12.69 0.69 -10.81
CA ARG A 8 13.73 -0.24 -11.23
C ARG A 8 15.07 0.46 -11.47
N ASP A 9 15.04 1.57 -12.22
CA ASP A 9 16.23 2.37 -12.48
C ASP A 9 16.81 2.94 -11.19
N TYR A 10 15.93 3.40 -10.27
CA TYR A 10 16.37 3.85 -8.96
C TYR A 10 17.05 2.75 -8.16
N LEU A 11 16.51 1.53 -8.14
CA LEU A 11 17.14 0.39 -7.47
C LEU A 11 18.49 0.06 -8.09
N LEU A 12 18.62 0.04 -9.44
CA LEU A 12 19.87 -0.16 -10.15
C LEU A 12 20.93 0.86 -9.73
N VAL A 13 20.58 2.15 -9.72
CA VAL A 13 21.49 3.21 -9.27
C VAL A 13 21.97 2.99 -7.83
N GLN A 14 21.09 2.52 -6.93
CA GLN A 14 21.49 2.23 -5.55
C GLN A 14 22.42 1.00 -5.48
N VAL A 15 22.12 -0.06 -6.24
CA VAL A 15 22.96 -1.26 -6.34
C VAL A 15 24.39 -0.88 -6.76
N ASP A 16 24.54 -0.09 -7.81
CA ASP A 16 25.85 0.37 -8.30
C ASP A 16 26.56 1.27 -7.28
N LYS A 17 25.84 2.26 -6.74
CA LYS A 17 26.39 3.25 -5.79
C LYS A 17 26.97 2.59 -4.52
N TYR A 18 26.32 1.53 -4.04
CA TYR A 18 26.72 0.85 -2.81
C TYR A 18 27.49 -0.45 -3.07
N ASN A 19 27.90 -0.70 -4.33
CA ASN A 19 28.64 -1.90 -4.76
C ASN A 19 27.97 -3.20 -4.26
N LEU A 20 26.64 -3.28 -4.34
CA LEU A 20 25.92 -4.48 -3.97
C LEU A 20 26.13 -5.53 -5.07
N ASN A 21 26.66 -6.70 -4.69
CA ASN A 21 26.81 -7.79 -5.64
C ASN A 21 25.43 -8.43 -5.92
N MET A 22 24.94 -8.28 -7.14
CA MET A 22 23.63 -8.74 -7.55
C MET A 22 23.47 -10.27 -7.53
N ASP A 23 24.53 -11.01 -7.73
CA ASP A 23 24.45 -12.47 -7.86
C ASP A 23 24.64 -13.21 -6.52
N MET A 24 25.22 -12.55 -5.50
CA MET A 24 25.58 -13.18 -4.22
C MET A 24 24.63 -12.87 -3.07
N ILE A 25 23.65 -12.02 -3.28
CA ILE A 25 22.74 -11.54 -2.22
C ILE A 25 21.38 -12.18 -2.43
N SER A 26 20.99 -13.07 -1.54
CA SER A 26 19.67 -13.67 -1.58
C SER A 26 18.62 -12.73 -1.04
N ILE A 27 17.48 -12.72 -1.72
CA ILE A 27 16.23 -12.18 -1.25
C ILE A 27 15.30 -13.36 -1.01
N VAL A 28 14.78 -13.44 0.21
CA VAL A 28 13.78 -14.44 0.57
C VAL A 28 12.48 -13.71 0.86
N SER A 29 11.40 -14.11 0.21
CA SER A 29 10.07 -13.57 0.51
C SER A 29 9.10 -14.67 0.89
N LYS A 30 8.15 -14.33 1.74
CA LYS A 30 7.05 -15.20 2.17
C LYS A 30 5.77 -14.41 2.39
N SER A 31 4.65 -15.08 2.24
CA SER A 31 3.36 -14.56 2.72
C SER A 31 3.30 -14.66 4.24
N LEU A 32 2.81 -13.61 4.88
CA LEU A 32 2.58 -13.56 6.32
C LEU A 32 1.15 -13.98 6.65
N SER A 33 0.97 -14.72 7.73
CA SER A 33 -0.35 -14.81 8.36
C SER A 33 -0.81 -13.43 8.86
N SER A 34 -2.11 -13.25 9.03
CA SER A 34 -2.64 -11.97 9.54
C SER A 34 -2.02 -11.58 10.89
N LYS A 35 -1.75 -12.56 11.77
CA LYS A 35 -1.08 -12.32 13.05
C LYS A 35 0.38 -11.88 12.90
N GLU A 36 1.13 -12.44 11.97
CA GLU A 36 2.51 -12.01 11.67
C GLU A 36 2.53 -10.61 11.06
N ALA A 37 1.57 -10.32 10.19
CA ALA A 37 1.47 -9.07 9.45
C ALA A 37 1.06 -7.89 10.34
N ILE A 38 -0.08 -8.00 11.04
CA ILE A 38 -0.66 -6.87 11.79
C ILE A 38 -0.81 -7.14 13.31
N GLY A 39 -0.33 -8.29 13.80
CA GLY A 39 -0.36 -8.62 15.24
C GLY A 39 -1.76 -8.89 15.77
N ASN A 40 -2.00 -8.54 17.05
CA ASN A 40 -3.28 -8.71 17.73
C ASN A 40 -4.05 -7.40 17.76
N THR A 41 -4.88 -7.15 16.75
CA THR A 41 -5.74 -5.97 16.66
C THR A 41 -7.03 -6.15 17.46
N LYS A 42 -7.57 -5.07 18.00
CA LYS A 42 -8.92 -5.07 18.61
C LYS A 42 -9.98 -5.18 17.52
N ARG A 43 -9.83 -4.44 16.44
CA ARG A 43 -10.69 -4.48 15.26
C ARG A 43 -10.48 -5.81 14.51
N LYS A 44 -11.58 -6.42 14.07
CA LYS A 44 -11.55 -7.76 13.43
C LYS A 44 -11.95 -7.74 11.95
N ASP A 45 -12.30 -6.60 11.42
CA ASP A 45 -12.80 -6.38 10.07
C ASP A 45 -11.75 -5.82 9.09
N PHE A 46 -10.47 -5.79 9.47
CA PHE A 46 -9.41 -5.50 8.52
C PHE A 46 -9.37 -6.56 7.40
N PRO A 47 -9.25 -6.15 6.12
CA PRO A 47 -9.22 -7.09 4.97
C PRO A 47 -8.25 -8.26 5.16
N ILE A 48 -7.07 -8.00 5.71
CA ILE A 48 -6.07 -9.06 5.97
C ILE A 48 -6.52 -10.07 7.05
N ILE A 49 -7.37 -9.68 8.00
CA ILE A 49 -7.89 -10.60 9.03
C ILE A 49 -8.96 -11.53 8.45
N VAL A 50 -9.80 -10.98 7.59
CA VAL A 50 -10.87 -11.73 6.94
C VAL A 50 -10.41 -12.46 5.67
N GLY A 51 -9.08 -12.51 5.43
CA GLY A 51 -8.49 -13.29 4.33
C GLY A 51 -8.63 -12.67 2.93
N LYS A 52 -8.91 -11.36 2.86
CA LYS A 52 -9.11 -10.63 1.59
C LYS A 52 -7.84 -9.99 1.05
N GLU A 53 -6.84 -9.82 1.91
CA GLU A 53 -5.53 -9.32 1.55
C GLU A 53 -4.46 -10.19 2.20
N ILE A 54 -3.30 -10.25 1.58
CA ILE A 54 -2.13 -10.97 2.06
C ILE A 54 -0.97 -9.99 2.09
N MET A 55 -0.12 -10.11 3.09
CA MET A 55 1.10 -9.35 3.18
C MET A 55 2.28 -10.22 2.79
N LEU A 56 3.04 -9.76 1.82
CA LEU A 56 4.32 -10.32 1.43
C LEU A 56 5.42 -9.63 2.23
N GLU A 57 6.36 -10.40 2.81
CA GLU A 57 7.54 -9.87 3.48
C GLU A 57 8.78 -10.38 2.79
N ALA A 58 9.62 -9.48 2.30
CA ALA A 58 10.96 -9.77 1.79
C ALA A 58 11.99 -9.48 2.88
N ASP A 59 13.03 -10.34 2.95
CA ASP A 59 14.20 -10.15 3.80
C ASP A 59 15.44 -9.98 2.91
N PHE A 60 16.17 -8.90 3.14
CA PHE A 60 17.43 -8.60 2.50
C PHE A 60 18.50 -8.33 3.56
N LYS A 61 19.36 -9.30 3.83
CA LYS A 61 20.41 -9.20 4.86
C LYS A 61 19.87 -8.83 6.25
N GLY A 62 18.72 -9.36 6.62
CA GLY A 62 18.04 -9.07 7.89
C GLY A 62 17.18 -7.80 7.88
N ALA A 63 17.24 -6.98 6.84
CA ALA A 63 16.33 -5.87 6.65
C ALA A 63 15.03 -6.33 5.97
N LYS A 64 13.88 -5.97 6.55
CA LYS A 64 12.57 -6.41 6.09
C LYS A 64 11.83 -5.32 5.35
N GLY A 65 11.18 -5.71 4.26
CA GLY A 65 10.28 -4.87 3.49
C GLY A 65 8.97 -5.59 3.22
N GLN A 66 7.85 -4.90 3.33
CA GLN A 66 6.53 -5.48 3.15
C GLN A 66 5.77 -4.82 2.01
N ALA A 67 4.83 -5.57 1.42
CA ALA A 67 3.86 -5.09 0.46
C ALA A 67 2.57 -5.89 0.61
N PHE A 68 1.41 -5.22 0.52
CA PHE A 68 0.12 -5.89 0.41
C PHE A 68 -0.08 -6.43 -1.00
N THR A 69 -0.69 -7.61 -1.12
CA THR A 69 -0.97 -8.23 -2.40
C THR A 69 -2.19 -9.13 -2.33
N SER A 70 -2.89 -9.27 -3.47
CA SER A 70 -3.87 -10.34 -3.69
C SER A 70 -3.25 -11.60 -4.31
N THR A 71 -1.96 -11.53 -4.71
CA THR A 71 -1.22 -12.59 -5.40
C THR A 71 -0.03 -13.04 -4.55
N PRO A 72 -0.25 -13.92 -3.56
CA PRO A 72 0.81 -14.38 -2.66
C PRO A 72 1.86 -15.20 -3.39
N SER A 73 3.10 -15.08 -2.93
CA SER A 73 4.21 -15.88 -3.44
C SER A 73 5.24 -16.21 -2.37
N THR A 74 6.02 -17.24 -2.66
CA THR A 74 7.31 -17.46 -2.04
C THR A 74 8.39 -17.30 -3.09
N PHE A 75 9.49 -16.66 -2.72
CA PHE A 75 10.61 -16.42 -3.61
C PHE A 75 11.92 -16.53 -2.83
N GLU A 76 12.91 -17.14 -3.45
CA GLU A 76 14.31 -17.12 -3.02
C GLU A 76 15.17 -16.89 -4.26
N GLY A 77 15.95 -15.82 -4.27
CA GLY A 77 16.79 -15.47 -5.41
C GLY A 77 17.67 -14.28 -5.12
N SER A 78 18.28 -13.75 -6.15
CA SER A 78 19.22 -12.64 -6.12
C SER A 78 18.57 -11.29 -6.43
N LEU A 79 19.30 -10.19 -6.21
CA LEU A 79 18.88 -8.86 -6.69
C LEU A 79 18.71 -8.83 -8.22
N LYS A 80 19.52 -9.61 -8.95
CA LYS A 80 19.40 -9.70 -10.40
C LYS A 80 18.08 -10.31 -10.83
N ASP A 81 17.60 -11.34 -10.11
CA ASP A 81 16.30 -11.95 -10.38
C ASP A 81 15.16 -10.95 -10.11
N ILE A 82 15.24 -10.19 -9.00
CA ILE A 82 14.28 -9.13 -8.67
C ILE A 82 14.26 -8.03 -9.74
N LEU A 83 15.41 -7.63 -10.26
CA LEU A 83 15.49 -6.61 -11.31
C LEU A 83 14.98 -7.11 -12.67
N SER A 84 14.91 -8.42 -12.88
CA SER A 84 14.39 -9.05 -14.11
C SER A 84 12.89 -9.31 -14.12
N LEU A 85 12.18 -9.06 -13.00
CA LEU A 85 10.75 -9.32 -12.86
C LEU A 85 9.90 -8.51 -13.86
N ASP A 86 8.78 -9.07 -14.30
CA ASP A 86 7.82 -8.36 -15.14
C ASP A 86 6.92 -7.46 -14.28
N LEU A 87 7.23 -6.16 -14.27
CA LEU A 87 6.49 -5.18 -13.46
C LEU A 87 5.29 -4.56 -14.21
N HIS A 88 5.15 -4.80 -15.51
CA HIS A 88 4.08 -4.21 -16.32
C HIS A 88 2.81 -5.07 -16.29
N ASP A 89 2.94 -6.35 -16.54
CA ASP A 89 1.79 -7.23 -16.75
C ASP A 89 1.56 -8.25 -15.62
N ASN A 90 2.55 -8.44 -14.72
CA ASN A 90 2.47 -9.42 -13.65
C ASN A 90 2.30 -8.79 -12.25
N PRO A 91 1.08 -8.81 -11.65
CA PRO A 91 0.85 -8.26 -10.31
C PRO A 91 1.61 -8.98 -9.20
N HIS A 92 1.91 -10.27 -9.38
CA HIS A 92 2.75 -11.04 -8.47
C HIS A 92 4.17 -10.49 -8.43
N ASP A 93 4.78 -10.29 -9.60
CA ASP A 93 6.13 -9.77 -9.75
C ASP A 93 6.23 -8.34 -9.20
N ARG A 94 5.21 -7.51 -9.41
CA ARG A 94 5.14 -6.17 -8.81
C ARG A 94 5.20 -6.21 -7.29
N SER A 95 4.39 -7.04 -6.66
CA SER A 95 4.35 -7.14 -5.19
C SER A 95 5.69 -7.63 -4.63
N LEU A 96 6.29 -8.62 -5.28
CA LEU A 96 7.61 -9.13 -4.92
C LEU A 96 8.69 -8.06 -5.08
N PHE A 97 8.68 -7.34 -6.20
CA PHE A 97 9.62 -6.23 -6.43
C PHE A 97 9.48 -5.14 -5.37
N ILE A 98 8.26 -4.71 -5.04
CA ILE A 98 8.02 -3.64 -4.05
C ILE A 98 8.47 -4.07 -2.65
N ALA A 99 8.14 -5.28 -2.20
CA ALA A 99 8.61 -5.79 -0.93
C ALA A 99 10.15 -5.85 -0.88
N SER A 100 10.78 -6.32 -1.96
CA SER A 100 12.24 -6.41 -2.09
C SER A 100 12.89 -5.02 -2.12
N LEU A 101 12.34 -4.08 -2.88
CA LEU A 101 12.79 -2.68 -2.92
C LEU A 101 12.77 -2.07 -1.52
N ASN A 102 11.67 -2.24 -0.78
CA ASN A 102 11.53 -1.76 0.59
C ASN A 102 12.61 -2.36 1.51
N ALA A 103 12.88 -3.66 1.39
CA ALA A 103 13.93 -4.34 2.17
C ALA A 103 15.33 -3.79 1.85
N VAL A 104 15.65 -3.62 0.57
CA VAL A 104 16.95 -3.06 0.13
C VAL A 104 17.11 -1.61 0.59
N MET A 105 16.06 -0.78 0.43
CA MET A 105 16.11 0.63 0.87
C MET A 105 16.26 0.73 2.39
N LYS A 106 15.61 -0.17 3.15
CA LYS A 106 15.81 -0.26 4.60
C LYS A 106 17.25 -0.63 4.97
N TYR A 107 17.81 -1.66 4.31
CA TYR A 107 19.20 -2.07 4.51
C TYR A 107 20.19 -0.90 4.26
N LEU A 108 19.94 -0.11 3.23
CA LEU A 108 20.76 1.05 2.86
C LEU A 108 20.51 2.30 3.72
N GLY A 109 19.61 2.23 4.70
CA GLY A 109 19.26 3.38 5.55
C GLY A 109 18.56 4.51 4.79
N LYS A 110 17.90 4.21 3.65
CA LYS A 110 17.17 5.18 2.83
C LYS A 110 15.73 5.37 3.28
N THR A 111 15.20 4.41 4.01
CA THR A 111 13.87 4.46 4.63
C THR A 111 13.87 3.64 5.92
N ASP A 112 12.93 3.93 6.82
CA ASP A 112 12.80 3.24 8.11
C ASP A 112 11.43 2.58 8.33
N ARG A 113 10.41 2.96 7.55
CA ARG A 113 9.01 2.49 7.71
C ARG A 113 8.64 1.50 6.61
N THR A 114 9.30 0.35 6.57
CA THR A 114 9.14 -0.67 5.53
C THR A 114 8.32 -1.88 5.98
N ILE A 115 7.86 -1.88 7.22
CA ILE A 115 6.96 -2.89 7.77
C ILE A 115 5.70 -2.21 8.27
N HIS A 116 4.57 -2.88 8.10
CA HIS A 116 3.26 -2.38 8.49
C HIS A 116 3.14 -2.23 10.01
N CYS A 117 2.36 -1.25 10.44
CA CYS A 117 2.03 -1.04 11.85
C CYS A 117 1.24 -2.23 12.42
N LYS A 118 1.43 -2.53 13.72
CA LYS A 118 0.91 -3.73 14.37
C LYS A 118 0.03 -3.42 15.57
N ASN A 119 -0.77 -4.41 15.96
CA ASN A 119 -1.59 -4.37 17.17
C ASN A 119 -2.59 -3.19 17.17
N ASN A 120 -2.36 -2.21 18.03
CA ASN A 120 -3.24 -1.04 18.19
C ASN A 120 -2.79 0.16 17.35
N GLU A 121 -1.63 0.08 16.69
CA GLU A 121 -1.04 1.21 15.96
C GLU A 121 -1.92 1.69 14.78
N PRO A 122 -2.60 0.81 14.00
CA PRO A 122 -3.52 1.26 12.95
C PRO A 122 -4.65 2.14 13.50
N GLU A 123 -5.20 1.80 14.66
CA GLU A 123 -6.24 2.60 15.32
C GLU A 123 -5.69 3.93 15.86
N VAL A 124 -4.49 3.91 16.43
CA VAL A 124 -3.84 5.13 16.93
C VAL A 124 -3.52 6.08 15.78
N CYS A 125 -3.09 5.53 14.65
CA CYS A 125 -2.83 6.30 13.44
C CYS A 125 -4.13 6.89 12.89
N ALA A 126 -5.17 6.07 12.71
CA ALA A 126 -6.45 6.49 12.16
C ALA A 126 -7.11 7.63 12.97
N LYS A 127 -6.99 7.61 14.29
CA LYS A 127 -7.51 8.67 15.17
C LYS A 127 -6.87 10.04 14.96
N LYS A 128 -5.69 10.11 14.35
CA LYS A 128 -5.01 11.38 14.05
C LYS A 128 -5.44 12.00 12.73
N PHE A 129 -6.08 11.24 11.85
CA PHE A 129 -6.50 11.73 10.54
C PHE A 129 -7.45 12.92 10.60
N PRO A 130 -8.52 12.95 11.44
CA PRO A 130 -9.42 14.08 11.49
C PRO A 130 -8.74 15.40 11.84
N GLU A 131 -7.86 15.40 12.84
CA GLU A 131 -7.10 16.58 13.24
C GLU A 131 -6.15 17.04 12.14
N PHE A 132 -5.40 16.10 11.55
CA PHE A 132 -4.50 16.37 10.44
C PHE A 132 -5.25 16.96 9.24
N ILE A 133 -6.33 16.34 8.79
CA ILE A 133 -7.11 16.81 7.65
C ILE A 133 -7.66 18.21 7.92
N LYS A 134 -8.20 18.43 9.10
CA LYS A 134 -8.77 19.74 9.48
C LYS A 134 -7.72 20.84 9.51
N MET A 135 -6.54 20.54 10.03
CA MET A 135 -5.45 21.50 10.15
C MET A 135 -4.86 21.88 8.78
N GLU A 136 -4.68 20.90 7.89
CA GLU A 136 -4.02 21.13 6.59
C GLU A 136 -5.00 21.59 5.50
N PHE A 137 -6.27 21.15 5.54
CA PHE A 137 -7.23 21.32 4.45
C PHE A 137 -8.57 21.96 4.88
N GLY A 138 -8.79 22.16 6.17
CA GLY A 138 -10.05 22.72 6.68
C GLY A 138 -11.18 21.70 6.68
N ASN A 139 -12.13 21.82 5.76
CA ASN A 139 -13.28 20.92 5.66
C ASN A 139 -13.45 20.39 4.23
N PRO A 140 -12.49 19.57 3.74
CA PRO A 140 -12.53 19.04 2.39
C PRO A 140 -13.54 17.89 2.24
N LYS A 141 -13.95 17.65 1.00
CA LYS A 141 -14.55 16.39 0.56
C LYS A 141 -13.45 15.34 0.40
N VAL A 142 -13.56 14.22 1.10
CA VAL A 142 -12.49 13.23 1.18
C VAL A 142 -12.84 11.96 0.39
N ALA A 143 -12.03 11.61 -0.58
CA ALA A 143 -12.04 10.29 -1.20
C ALA A 143 -11.01 9.38 -0.53
N ILE A 144 -11.44 8.20 -0.07
CA ILE A 144 -10.55 7.13 0.41
C ILE A 144 -10.45 6.08 -0.68
N ILE A 145 -9.22 5.72 -1.05
CA ILE A 145 -8.93 4.67 -2.01
C ILE A 145 -8.43 3.44 -1.25
N GLY A 146 -9.19 2.36 -1.35
CA GLY A 146 -9.02 1.13 -0.59
C GLY A 146 -9.80 1.12 0.73
N TYR A 147 -10.51 0.03 0.97
CA TYR A 147 -11.29 -0.17 2.20
C TYR A 147 -10.35 -0.29 3.42
N GLN A 148 -10.27 0.79 4.19
CA GLN A 148 -9.50 0.82 5.44
C GLN A 148 -10.45 1.19 6.60
N PRO A 149 -10.98 0.19 7.31
CA PRO A 149 -12.06 0.37 8.29
C PRO A 149 -11.72 1.36 9.40
N ALA A 150 -10.48 1.36 9.88
CA ALA A 150 -10.08 2.27 10.94
C ALA A 150 -10.09 3.74 10.48
N ILE A 151 -9.62 4.03 9.25
CA ILE A 151 -9.64 5.40 8.71
C ILE A 151 -11.08 5.84 8.46
N ILE A 152 -11.88 5.02 7.78
CA ILE A 152 -13.29 5.33 7.46
C ILE A 152 -14.06 5.67 8.74
N ASP A 153 -13.96 4.80 9.75
CA ASP A 153 -14.68 4.95 11.01
C ASP A 153 -14.31 6.23 11.78
N ASN A 154 -13.05 6.68 11.68
CA ASN A 154 -12.58 7.86 12.38
C ASN A 154 -12.83 9.18 11.64
N ILE A 155 -13.04 9.18 10.30
CA ILE A 155 -13.19 10.44 9.55
C ILE A 155 -14.61 10.72 9.08
N LYS A 156 -15.45 9.70 8.91
CA LYS A 156 -16.81 9.79 8.35
C LYS A 156 -17.75 10.79 9.04
N ASP A 157 -17.57 11.00 10.34
CA ASP A 157 -18.42 11.90 11.14
C ASP A 157 -17.90 13.35 11.11
N PHE A 158 -16.72 13.59 10.55
CA PHE A 158 -16.08 14.91 10.47
C PHE A 158 -16.06 15.51 9.08
N PHE A 159 -16.07 14.65 8.03
CA PHE A 159 -15.93 15.07 6.64
C PHE A 159 -16.91 14.32 5.74
N GLU A 160 -17.37 14.99 4.68
CA GLU A 160 -18.04 14.27 3.60
C GLU A 160 -17.04 13.27 3.01
N THR A 161 -17.38 11.98 3.08
CA THR A 161 -16.45 10.90 2.77
C THR A 161 -17.06 9.93 1.75
N ARG A 162 -16.30 9.63 0.69
CA ARG A 162 -16.60 8.57 -0.28
C ARG A 162 -15.43 7.59 -0.32
N VAL A 163 -15.73 6.32 -0.57
CA VAL A 163 -14.73 5.23 -0.52
C VAL A 163 -14.79 4.43 -1.81
N LEU A 164 -13.66 4.28 -2.47
CA LEU A 164 -13.49 3.41 -3.63
C LEU A 164 -12.72 2.15 -3.26
N ASP A 165 -13.21 0.99 -3.65
CA ASP A 165 -12.49 -0.28 -3.52
C ASP A 165 -12.62 -1.14 -4.79
N LEU A 166 -11.66 -2.04 -5.00
CA LEU A 166 -11.66 -2.98 -6.13
C LEU A 166 -12.17 -4.38 -5.74
N ASN A 167 -12.31 -4.64 -4.43
CA ASN A 167 -12.75 -5.95 -3.97
C ASN A 167 -14.28 -6.08 -4.10
N PRO A 168 -14.79 -6.98 -4.97
CA PRO A 168 -16.22 -7.11 -5.23
C PRO A 168 -17.04 -7.51 -4.00
N GLU A 169 -16.41 -8.01 -2.94
CA GLU A 169 -17.12 -8.33 -1.69
C GLU A 169 -17.43 -7.10 -0.83
N PHE A 170 -16.72 -6.01 -1.03
CA PHE A 170 -16.99 -4.74 -0.35
C PHE A 170 -17.77 -3.77 -1.24
N VAL A 171 -17.56 -3.81 -2.56
CA VAL A 171 -18.23 -2.94 -3.51
C VAL A 171 -19.76 -3.03 -3.37
N ASP A 172 -20.42 -1.86 -3.42
CA ASP A 172 -21.85 -1.66 -3.24
C ASP A 172 -22.41 -2.05 -1.85
N THR A 173 -21.54 -2.33 -0.87
CA THR A 173 -21.94 -2.50 0.54
C THR A 173 -21.91 -1.17 1.30
N ILE A 174 -22.56 -1.14 2.45
CA ILE A 174 -22.51 -0.01 3.38
C ILE A 174 -21.67 -0.43 4.59
N GLN A 175 -20.58 0.28 4.82
CA GLN A 175 -19.68 0.06 5.95
C GLN A 175 -19.56 1.36 6.74
N TYR A 176 -19.77 1.32 8.05
CA TYR A 176 -19.72 2.52 8.91
C TYR A 176 -20.64 3.66 8.46
N ASN A 177 -21.80 3.33 7.87
CA ASN A 177 -22.74 4.26 7.23
C ASN A 177 -22.18 4.97 5.97
N VAL A 178 -21.07 4.51 5.41
CA VAL A 178 -20.49 4.98 4.15
C VAL A 178 -20.66 3.89 3.09
N LYS A 179 -21.12 4.26 1.90
CA LYS A 179 -21.17 3.34 0.76
C LYS A 179 -19.74 3.09 0.24
N ILE A 180 -19.40 1.83 0.05
CA ILE A 180 -18.18 1.45 -0.67
C ILE A 180 -18.52 1.37 -2.15
N GLU A 181 -17.90 2.24 -2.94
CA GLU A 181 -18.16 2.41 -4.36
C GLU A 181 -17.13 1.64 -5.18
N ASP A 182 -17.49 1.29 -6.41
CA ASP A 182 -16.62 0.54 -7.32
C ASP A 182 -15.44 1.40 -7.82
N GLY A 183 -14.23 0.96 -7.54
CA GLY A 183 -13.00 1.69 -7.87
C GLY A 183 -12.72 1.84 -9.37
N ILE A 184 -13.48 1.18 -10.24
CA ILE A 184 -13.42 1.34 -11.70
C ILE A 184 -14.61 2.14 -12.20
N ARG A 185 -15.82 1.68 -11.88
CA ARG A 185 -17.09 2.27 -12.36
C ARG A 185 -17.29 3.70 -11.87
N ASP A 186 -17.04 3.93 -10.59
CA ASP A 186 -17.38 5.18 -9.91
C ASP A 186 -16.16 6.13 -9.78
N TYR A 187 -15.00 5.73 -10.31
CA TYR A 187 -13.72 6.46 -10.17
C TYR A 187 -13.82 7.93 -10.58
N GLU A 188 -14.26 8.21 -11.81
CA GLU A 188 -14.27 9.58 -12.37
C GLU A 188 -15.17 10.50 -11.54
N ASP A 189 -16.35 10.01 -11.12
CA ASP A 189 -17.29 10.77 -10.34
C ASP A 189 -16.74 11.07 -8.93
N VAL A 190 -16.20 10.06 -8.25
CA VAL A 190 -15.62 10.22 -6.89
C VAL A 190 -14.41 11.14 -6.91
N ILE A 191 -13.50 10.94 -7.87
CA ILE A 191 -12.29 11.76 -7.96
C ILE A 191 -12.63 13.19 -8.36
N SER A 192 -13.58 13.41 -9.25
CA SER A 192 -14.04 14.76 -9.60
C SER A 192 -14.65 15.50 -8.40
N TRP A 193 -15.43 14.79 -7.59
CA TRP A 193 -16.10 15.32 -6.41
C TRP A 193 -15.16 15.67 -5.25
N ALA A 194 -14.08 14.91 -5.06
CA ALA A 194 -13.17 15.03 -3.92
C ALA A 194 -12.27 16.26 -4.00
N ASP A 195 -12.00 16.89 -2.86
CA ASP A 195 -10.96 17.92 -2.68
C ASP A 195 -9.63 17.29 -2.23
N LEU A 196 -9.69 16.18 -1.50
CA LEU A 196 -8.56 15.43 -0.95
C LEU A 196 -8.72 13.94 -1.23
N VAL A 197 -7.63 13.29 -1.62
CA VAL A 197 -7.56 11.84 -1.80
C VAL A 197 -6.63 11.23 -0.76
N ILE A 198 -7.11 10.21 -0.04
CA ILE A 198 -6.33 9.37 0.88
C ILE A 198 -6.22 7.99 0.25
N CYS A 199 -5.04 7.63 -0.21
CA CYS A 199 -4.82 6.49 -1.10
C CYS A 199 -3.97 5.41 -0.42
N THR A 200 -4.41 4.15 -0.49
CA THR A 200 -3.61 3.02 0.01
C THR A 200 -2.36 2.79 -0.83
N GLY A 201 -1.24 2.47 -0.17
CA GLY A 201 -0.01 2.07 -0.84
C GLY A 201 -0.14 0.77 -1.65
N SER A 202 -1.15 -0.07 -1.39
CA SER A 202 -1.41 -1.29 -2.18
C SER A 202 -1.76 -1.00 -3.64
N THR A 203 -2.18 0.25 -3.97
CA THR A 203 -2.35 0.73 -5.35
C THR A 203 -1.07 0.62 -6.19
N LEU A 204 0.10 0.65 -5.56
CA LEU A 204 1.36 0.40 -6.23
C LEU A 204 1.47 -1.06 -6.70
N CYS A 205 1.05 -2.02 -5.88
CA CYS A 205 1.12 -3.45 -6.23
C CYS A 205 0.15 -3.85 -7.34
N ASN A 206 -1.06 -3.27 -7.36
CA ASN A 206 -2.07 -3.56 -8.38
C ASN A 206 -2.01 -2.64 -9.61
N ASN A 207 -1.02 -1.74 -9.68
CA ASN A 207 -0.80 -0.76 -10.75
C ASN A 207 -1.86 0.37 -10.85
N SER A 208 -2.82 0.46 -9.95
CA SER A 208 -3.80 1.55 -10.00
C SER A 208 -3.24 2.91 -9.54
N ILE A 209 -2.06 2.93 -8.92
CA ILE A 209 -1.39 4.16 -8.46
C ILE A 209 -1.23 5.21 -9.57
N ILE A 210 -1.07 4.77 -10.82
CA ILE A 210 -0.92 5.66 -11.98
C ILE A 210 -2.09 6.63 -12.14
N ASN A 211 -3.28 6.24 -11.70
CA ASN A 211 -4.48 7.06 -11.74
C ASN A 211 -4.46 8.21 -10.73
N PHE A 212 -3.57 8.14 -9.74
CA PHE A 212 -3.50 9.12 -8.64
C PHE A 212 -2.26 10.01 -8.69
N LEU A 213 -1.22 9.63 -9.43
CA LEU A 213 0.06 10.36 -9.46
C LEU A 213 -0.02 11.73 -10.17
N SER A 214 -0.96 11.90 -11.08
CA SER A 214 -1.08 13.12 -11.90
C SER A 214 -2.32 13.98 -11.56
N LEU A 215 -2.99 13.68 -10.45
CA LEU A 215 -4.17 14.44 -10.04
C LEU A 215 -3.77 15.87 -9.65
N ASN A 216 -4.54 16.84 -10.11
CA ASN A 216 -4.35 18.26 -9.73
C ASN A 216 -5.07 18.57 -8.41
N LYS A 217 -4.84 17.73 -7.40
CA LYS A 217 -5.34 17.88 -6.03
C LYS A 217 -4.43 17.10 -5.06
N PRO A 218 -4.47 17.39 -3.75
CA PRO A 218 -3.67 16.66 -2.77
C PRO A 218 -4.01 15.17 -2.74
N VAL A 219 -2.97 14.33 -2.80
CA VAL A 219 -3.06 12.88 -2.62
C VAL A 219 -2.10 12.47 -1.50
N TYR A 220 -2.63 11.87 -0.45
CA TYR A 220 -1.84 11.34 0.66
C TYR A 220 -1.88 9.82 0.65
N TYR A 221 -0.71 9.21 0.62
CA TYR A 221 -0.58 7.76 0.65
C TYR A 221 -0.42 7.26 2.09
N TYR A 222 -1.11 6.16 2.40
CA TYR A 222 -0.97 5.45 3.67
C TYR A 222 -0.61 3.98 3.43
N GLY A 223 0.07 3.35 4.40
CA GLY A 223 0.45 1.93 4.36
C GLY A 223 1.08 1.45 5.65
#